data_d8418163d9e582e02337c0ec2dfc7364
#
_entry.id   d8418163d9e582e02337c0ec2dfc7364
#
_cell.length_a   1.000
_cell.length_b   1.000
_cell.length_c   1.000
_cell.angle_alpha   90.00
_cell.angle_beta   90.00
_cell.angle_gamma   90.00
#
_symmetry.space_group_name_H-M   'P 1'
#
loop_
_entity.id
_entity.type
_entity.pdbx_description
1 polymer ?
#
loop_
_entity_poly.entity_id
_entity_poly.type
_entity_poly.pdbx_seq_one_letter_code
_entity_poly.pdbx_strand_id
1 'polypeptide(L)'
;VVGHAGGNQGTLTVQRLGADAAVLPAGGRGIDQDGNGAIDSTEGVNAAAPRTIIGSRDGLRQTVIDLMQLVRQIQVGVDADGDGSADLDANRIYYSGQSFGGIYGTILLGAEPSIKAGVPNVPGGSITEVARLGGFRVLTAVALAIGIQIYFQREYDRVH
;
A
#
# COMPACT_ATOMS: atom_id res chain seq x y z
N VAL A 1 -9.50 -4.11 -6.47
CA VAL A 1 -8.03 -4.18 -6.29
C VAL A 1 -7.56 -2.82 -5.82
N VAL A 2 -6.97 -2.76 -4.64
CA VAL A 2 -6.41 -1.52 -4.10
C VAL A 2 -4.90 -1.57 -4.30
N GLY A 3 -4.38 -0.73 -5.18
CA GLY A 3 -2.95 -0.53 -5.35
C GLY A 3 -2.41 0.41 -4.28
N HIS A 4 -1.19 0.19 -3.82
CA HIS A 4 -0.49 1.09 -2.89
C HIS A 4 0.54 1.98 -3.60
N ALA A 5 0.93 1.63 -4.81
CA ALA A 5 1.82 2.43 -5.64
C ALA A 5 1.00 3.31 -6.59
N GLY A 6 1.50 4.48 -6.85
CA GLY A 6 0.91 5.41 -7.81
C GLY A 6 0.76 4.77 -9.19
N GLY A 7 -0.12 5.29 -9.93
CA GLY A 7 -0.47 4.85 -11.27
C GLY A 7 -1.98 4.82 -11.43
N ASN A 8 -2.45 5.73 -12.24
CA ASN A 8 -3.86 5.89 -12.60
C ASN A 8 -4.19 5.18 -13.93
N GLN A 9 -3.30 4.32 -14.43
CA GLN A 9 -3.35 3.81 -15.80
C GLN A 9 -3.87 2.38 -15.94
N GLY A 10 -4.43 1.80 -14.88
CA GLY A 10 -5.02 0.48 -14.95
C GLY A 10 -6.54 0.54 -15.07
N THR A 11 -7.13 -0.50 -15.62
CA THR A 11 -8.57 -0.75 -15.56
C THR A 11 -8.83 -2.11 -14.94
N LEU A 12 -9.89 -2.20 -14.16
CA LEU A 12 -10.45 -3.44 -13.66
C LEU A 12 -11.71 -3.75 -14.48
N THR A 13 -11.72 -4.89 -15.13
CA THR A 13 -12.92 -5.38 -15.82
C THR A 13 -13.62 -6.39 -14.94
N VAL A 14 -14.83 -6.07 -14.52
CA VAL A 14 -15.68 -6.98 -13.74
C VAL A 14 -16.64 -7.67 -14.70
N GLN A 15 -16.52 -8.99 -14.83
CA GLN A 15 -17.48 -9.79 -15.57
C GLN A 15 -18.70 -10.01 -14.68
N ARG A 16 -19.84 -9.51 -15.14
CA ARG A 16 -21.12 -9.68 -14.43
C ARG A 16 -21.89 -10.86 -15.01
N LEU A 17 -22.51 -11.64 -14.15
CA LEU A 17 -23.32 -12.77 -14.59
C LEU A 17 -24.66 -12.25 -15.16
N GLY A 18 -24.88 -12.44 -16.46
CA GLY A 18 -26.14 -12.02 -17.11
C GLY A 18 -26.21 -10.54 -17.50
N ALA A 19 -25.11 -9.80 -17.39
CA ALA A 19 -25.02 -8.41 -17.82
C ALA A 19 -23.67 -8.12 -18.49
N ASP A 20 -23.56 -6.96 -19.14
CA ASP A 20 -22.32 -6.52 -19.75
C ASP A 20 -21.20 -6.31 -18.72
N ALA A 21 -19.96 -6.54 -19.13
CA ALA A 21 -18.82 -6.31 -18.27
C ALA A 21 -18.72 -4.81 -17.90
N ALA A 22 -18.49 -4.55 -16.61
CA ALA A 22 -18.21 -3.20 -16.12
C ALA A 22 -16.70 -2.95 -16.16
N VAL A 23 -16.27 -1.87 -16.76
CA VAL A 23 -14.87 -1.44 -16.77
C VAL A 23 -14.73 -0.26 -15.82
N LEU A 24 -13.94 -0.45 -14.77
CA LEU A 24 -13.69 0.54 -13.72
C LEU A 24 -12.23 0.99 -13.80
N PRO A 25 -11.92 2.26 -13.50
CA PRO A 25 -10.53 2.67 -13.33
C PRO A 25 -9.94 1.95 -12.12
N ALA A 26 -8.82 1.26 -12.30
CA ALA A 26 -8.05 0.66 -11.20
C ALA A 26 -7.05 1.69 -10.68
N GLY A 27 -7.53 2.86 -10.27
CA GLY A 27 -6.70 3.91 -9.72
C GLY A 27 -6.00 3.45 -8.44
N GLY A 28 -4.72 3.75 -8.32
CA GLY A 28 -3.96 3.60 -7.09
C GLY A 28 -4.24 4.76 -6.12
N ARG A 29 -3.68 4.68 -4.93
CA ARG A 29 -3.65 5.77 -3.95
C ARG A 29 -2.59 6.79 -4.32
N GLY A 30 -2.60 7.27 -5.54
CA GLY A 30 -1.61 8.22 -6.00
C GLY A 30 -2.02 9.65 -5.69
N ILE A 31 -1.10 10.42 -5.20
CA ILE A 31 -1.16 11.87 -5.15
C ILE A 31 0.08 12.34 -5.88
N ASP A 32 -0.08 13.20 -6.86
CA ASP A 32 1.02 13.92 -7.50
C ASP A 32 1.66 14.83 -6.44
N GLN A 33 2.75 14.35 -5.85
CA GLN A 33 3.42 15.02 -4.73
C GLN A 33 4.42 16.09 -5.19
N ASP A 34 4.96 15.95 -6.38
CA ASP A 34 5.95 16.87 -6.94
C ASP A 34 5.34 17.88 -7.92
N GLY A 35 4.06 17.72 -8.27
CA GLY A 35 3.32 18.65 -9.12
C GLY A 35 3.70 18.54 -10.60
N ASN A 36 4.26 17.41 -11.06
CA ASN A 36 4.68 17.24 -12.45
C ASN A 36 3.53 16.82 -13.40
N GLY A 37 2.33 16.58 -12.85
CA GLY A 37 1.15 16.17 -13.60
C GLY A 37 1.04 14.67 -13.84
N ALA A 38 1.96 13.88 -13.29
CA ALA A 38 1.93 12.42 -13.32
C ALA A 38 1.98 11.87 -11.90
N ILE A 39 1.40 10.69 -11.69
CA ILE A 39 1.53 9.96 -10.44
C ILE A 39 2.44 8.78 -10.73
N ASP A 40 3.65 8.82 -10.21
CA ASP A 40 4.63 7.79 -10.45
C ASP A 40 4.82 6.84 -9.25
N SER A 41 5.71 5.84 -9.41
CA SER A 41 5.93 4.80 -8.40
C SER A 41 6.62 5.29 -7.12
N THR A 42 7.15 6.51 -7.10
CA THR A 42 7.81 7.11 -5.94
C THR A 42 6.85 7.93 -5.08
N GLU A 43 5.65 8.13 -5.55
CA GLU A 43 4.60 8.89 -4.89
C GLU A 43 3.63 7.99 -4.10
N GLY A 44 2.84 8.59 -3.27
CA GLY A 44 1.92 7.84 -2.40
C GLY A 44 2.58 7.38 -1.11
N VAL A 45 3.10 6.15 -1.06
CA VAL A 45 3.75 5.60 0.15
C VAL A 45 5.23 5.97 0.26
N ASN A 46 5.87 6.34 -0.83
CA ASN A 46 7.27 6.77 -0.85
C ASN A 46 7.35 8.29 -0.87
N ALA A 47 7.58 8.89 0.27
CA ALA A 47 7.88 10.31 0.32
C ALA A 47 9.31 10.58 -0.12
N ALA A 48 9.52 11.68 -0.85
CA ALA A 48 10.86 12.15 -1.18
C ALA A 48 11.65 12.55 0.09
N ALA A 49 12.98 12.55 -0.02
CA ALA A 49 13.82 13.06 1.06
C ALA A 49 13.43 14.51 1.43
N PRO A 50 13.49 14.90 2.71
CA PRO A 50 14.04 14.18 3.85
C PRO A 50 13.03 13.28 4.60
N ARG A 51 11.80 13.14 4.10
CA ARG A 51 10.70 12.47 4.80
C ARG A 51 10.57 10.98 4.48
N THR A 52 11.46 10.40 3.69
CA THR A 52 11.36 9.05 3.15
C THR A 52 11.05 7.99 4.21
N ILE A 53 11.77 7.99 5.35
CA ILE A 53 11.59 6.98 6.40
C ILE A 53 10.21 7.14 7.07
N ILE A 54 9.84 8.37 7.42
CA ILE A 54 8.57 8.67 8.08
C ILE A 54 7.42 8.42 7.10
N GLY A 55 7.55 8.87 5.86
CA GLY A 55 6.55 8.70 4.81
C GLY A 55 6.29 7.23 4.50
N SER A 56 7.32 6.41 4.38
CA SER A 56 7.18 4.96 4.14
C SER A 56 6.50 4.26 5.32
N ARG A 57 6.90 4.58 6.57
CA ARG A 57 6.26 4.04 7.76
C ARG A 57 4.78 4.42 7.84
N ASP A 58 4.49 5.69 7.65
CA ASP A 58 3.12 6.21 7.82
C ASP A 58 2.25 5.82 6.62
N GLY A 59 2.81 5.71 5.43
CA GLY A 59 2.13 5.19 4.25
C GLY A 59 1.66 3.75 4.43
N LEU A 60 2.46 2.89 5.07
CA LEU A 60 2.04 1.52 5.40
C LEU A 60 0.88 1.49 6.40
N ARG A 61 0.94 2.32 7.44
CA ARG A 61 -0.15 2.46 8.42
C ARG A 61 -1.40 3.02 7.77
N GLN A 62 -1.25 4.03 6.92
CA GLN A 62 -2.36 4.62 6.18
C GLN A 62 -3.02 3.60 5.26
N THR A 63 -2.24 2.70 4.63
CA THR A 63 -2.79 1.62 3.81
C THR A 63 -3.72 0.70 4.61
N VAL A 64 -3.35 0.35 5.83
CA VAL A 64 -4.22 -0.45 6.72
C VAL A 64 -5.51 0.31 7.05
N ILE A 65 -5.40 1.59 7.40
CA ILE A 65 -6.56 2.44 7.73
C ILE A 65 -7.50 2.57 6.53
N ASP A 66 -6.96 2.76 5.33
CA ASP A 66 -7.78 2.86 4.12
C ASP A 66 -8.51 1.55 3.79
N LEU A 67 -7.86 0.41 4.02
CA LEU A 67 -8.52 -0.89 3.88
C LEU A 67 -9.60 -1.11 4.93
N MET A 68 -9.39 -0.67 6.18
CA MET A 68 -10.43 -0.67 7.20
C MET A 68 -11.59 0.24 6.79
N GLN A 69 -11.31 1.42 6.21
CA GLN A 69 -12.34 2.31 5.70
C GLN A 69 -13.11 1.67 4.54
N LEU A 70 -12.42 0.94 3.64
CA LEU A 70 -13.08 0.18 2.59
C LEU A 70 -14.03 -0.89 3.17
N VAL A 71 -13.63 -1.59 4.22
CA VAL A 71 -14.51 -2.53 4.95
C VAL A 71 -15.76 -1.81 5.47
N ARG A 72 -15.60 -0.61 6.05
CA ARG A 72 -16.75 0.20 6.50
C ARG A 72 -17.67 0.59 5.35
N GLN A 73 -17.13 0.98 4.20
CA GLN A 73 -17.93 1.30 3.02
C GLN A 73 -18.71 0.08 2.54
N ILE A 74 -18.10 -1.11 2.52
CA ILE A 74 -18.81 -2.34 2.17
C ILE A 74 -19.93 -2.64 3.16
N GLN A 75 -19.71 -2.41 4.46
CA GLN A 75 -20.73 -2.61 5.49
C GLN A 75 -21.91 -1.64 5.40
N VAL A 76 -21.68 -0.41 4.99
CA VAL A 76 -22.71 0.60 4.77
C VAL A 76 -23.52 0.28 3.50
N GLY A 77 -22.89 -0.34 2.53
CA GLY A 77 -23.45 -0.65 1.22
C GLY A 77 -22.74 0.15 0.13
N VAL A 78 -22.21 -0.57 -0.84
CA VAL A 78 -21.61 0.00 -2.05
C VAL A 78 -22.52 -0.31 -3.21
N ASP A 79 -23.12 0.71 -3.77
CA ASP A 79 -23.89 0.64 -5.02
C ASP A 79 -22.96 1.18 -6.13
N ALA A 80 -22.34 0.28 -6.87
CA ALA A 80 -21.33 0.63 -7.88
C ALA A 80 -21.95 0.89 -9.24
N ASP A 81 -23.15 0.38 -9.51
CA ASP A 81 -23.84 0.56 -10.79
C ASP A 81 -25.02 1.54 -10.73
N GLY A 82 -25.36 2.05 -9.54
CA GLY A 82 -26.38 3.08 -9.35
C GLY A 82 -27.81 2.58 -9.38
N ASP A 83 -28.03 1.29 -9.17
CA ASP A 83 -29.38 0.69 -9.17
C ASP A 83 -30.13 0.84 -7.84
N GLY A 84 -29.48 1.37 -6.81
CA GLY A 84 -30.02 1.57 -5.48
C GLY A 84 -29.85 0.36 -4.55
N SER A 85 -29.17 -0.68 -4.98
CA SER A 85 -28.89 -1.89 -4.21
C SER A 85 -27.41 -2.01 -3.88
N ALA A 86 -27.06 -2.69 -2.78
CA ALA A 86 -25.68 -2.93 -2.45
C ALA A 86 -25.10 -4.10 -3.27
N ASP A 87 -24.02 -3.86 -4.00
CA ASP A 87 -23.35 -4.85 -4.86
C ASP A 87 -22.42 -5.79 -4.11
N LEU A 88 -21.99 -5.42 -2.91
CA LEU A 88 -21.01 -6.16 -2.13
C LEU A 88 -21.64 -6.74 -0.86
N ASP A 89 -21.32 -8.01 -0.58
CA ASP A 89 -21.82 -8.70 0.60
C ASP A 89 -20.96 -8.40 1.83
N ALA A 90 -21.48 -7.59 2.73
CA ALA A 90 -20.84 -7.20 3.99
C ALA A 90 -20.54 -8.38 4.93
N ASN A 91 -21.20 -9.53 4.74
CA ASN A 91 -20.99 -10.72 5.56
C ASN A 91 -19.90 -11.65 5.03
N ARG A 92 -19.39 -11.41 3.83
CA ARG A 92 -18.41 -12.24 3.14
C ARG A 92 -17.20 -11.46 2.70
N ILE A 93 -16.59 -10.72 3.63
CA ILE A 93 -15.36 -9.97 3.37
C ILE A 93 -14.17 -10.86 3.65
N TYR A 94 -13.30 -11.02 2.66
CA TYR A 94 -12.07 -11.80 2.72
C TYR A 94 -10.89 -10.96 2.27
N TYR A 95 -9.71 -11.29 2.77
CA TYR A 95 -8.48 -10.60 2.38
C TYR A 95 -7.49 -11.56 1.71
N SER A 96 -6.87 -11.11 0.64
CA SER A 96 -5.70 -11.77 0.04
C SER A 96 -4.66 -10.72 -0.28
N GLY A 97 -3.42 -10.96 0.14
CA GLY A 97 -2.32 -10.03 -0.11
C GLY A 97 -1.02 -10.77 -0.34
N GLN A 98 -0.25 -10.35 -1.34
CA GLN A 98 1.05 -10.92 -1.67
C GLN A 98 2.17 -9.95 -1.33
N SER A 99 3.31 -10.47 -0.83
CA SER A 99 4.52 -9.71 -0.51
C SER A 99 4.20 -8.52 0.39
N PHE A 100 4.33 -7.30 -0.09
CA PHE A 100 3.98 -6.09 0.67
C PHE A 100 2.51 -6.09 1.13
N GLY A 101 1.59 -6.56 0.26
CA GLY A 101 0.19 -6.80 0.63
C GLY A 101 0.03 -7.85 1.72
N GLY A 102 0.91 -8.83 1.78
CA GLY A 102 0.97 -9.78 2.90
C GLY A 102 1.42 -9.11 4.20
N ILE A 103 2.40 -8.20 4.14
CA ILE A 103 2.96 -7.52 5.32
C ILE A 103 1.89 -6.65 6.00
N TYR A 104 1.34 -5.65 5.31
CA TYR A 104 0.31 -4.80 5.92
C TYR A 104 -1.03 -5.53 6.07
N GLY A 105 -1.28 -6.55 5.26
CA GLY A 105 -2.45 -7.42 5.40
C GLY A 105 -2.45 -8.21 6.69
N THR A 106 -1.30 -8.63 7.19
CA THR A 106 -1.19 -9.25 8.51
C THR A 106 -1.62 -8.29 9.62
N ILE A 107 -1.24 -7.02 9.52
CA ILE A 107 -1.69 -5.98 10.44
C ILE A 107 -3.20 -5.76 10.33
N LEU A 108 -3.70 -5.67 9.11
CA LEU A 108 -5.14 -5.51 8.83
C LEU A 108 -5.96 -6.65 9.43
N LEU A 109 -5.54 -7.90 9.23
CA LEU A 109 -6.24 -9.07 9.76
C LEU A 109 -6.26 -9.11 11.29
N GLY A 110 -5.23 -8.55 11.93
CA GLY A 110 -5.21 -8.40 13.40
C GLY A 110 -6.07 -7.24 13.92
N ALA A 111 -6.35 -6.24 13.08
CA ALA A 111 -7.03 -5.01 13.48
C ALA A 111 -8.51 -4.96 13.06
N GLU A 112 -8.90 -5.67 12.01
CA GLU A 112 -10.24 -5.60 11.43
C GLU A 112 -11.00 -6.92 11.57
N PRO A 113 -11.82 -7.06 12.60
CA PRO A 113 -12.53 -8.32 12.90
C PRO A 113 -13.67 -8.66 11.91
N SER A 114 -14.05 -7.73 11.06
CA SER A 114 -15.10 -7.96 10.05
C SER A 114 -14.60 -8.81 8.88
N ILE A 115 -13.29 -8.93 8.71
CA ILE A 115 -12.70 -9.81 7.71
C ILE A 115 -12.77 -11.25 8.21
N LYS A 116 -13.49 -12.11 7.52
CA LYS A 116 -13.80 -13.48 7.95
C LYS A 116 -12.63 -14.45 7.80
N ALA A 117 -11.81 -14.24 6.79
CA ALA A 117 -10.58 -15.01 6.57
C ALA A 117 -9.61 -14.21 5.69
N GLY A 118 -8.33 -14.52 5.82
CA GLY A 118 -7.29 -13.87 5.03
C GLY A 118 -6.15 -14.80 4.67
N VAL A 119 -5.55 -14.56 3.52
CA VAL A 119 -4.39 -15.27 3.01
C VAL A 119 -3.26 -14.27 2.77
N PRO A 120 -2.43 -13.99 3.79
CA PRO A 120 -1.19 -13.25 3.59
C PRO A 120 -0.16 -14.18 2.93
N ASN A 121 0.07 -14.00 1.64
CA ASN A 121 1.03 -14.79 0.89
C ASN A 121 2.41 -14.13 0.94
N VAL A 122 3.44 -14.92 1.32
CA VAL A 122 4.84 -14.46 1.51
C VAL A 122 4.96 -13.11 2.22
N PRO A 123 4.34 -12.94 3.39
CA PRO A 123 4.27 -11.63 4.05
C PRO A 123 5.62 -11.18 4.61
N GLY A 124 6.55 -12.11 4.85
CA GLY A 124 7.69 -11.84 5.71
C GLY A 124 7.26 -11.59 7.17
N GLY A 125 8.22 -11.59 8.08
CA GLY A 125 7.98 -11.23 9.48
C GLY A 125 8.11 -9.72 9.70
N SER A 126 9.09 -9.32 10.53
CA SER A 126 9.44 -7.90 10.69
C SER A 126 9.99 -7.33 9.39
N ILE A 127 9.50 -6.15 8.97
CA ILE A 127 10.02 -5.46 7.80
C ILE A 127 11.52 -5.14 7.93
N THR A 128 11.99 -4.89 9.14
CA THR A 128 13.42 -4.70 9.45
C THR A 128 14.21 -5.95 9.16
N GLU A 129 13.70 -7.13 9.52
CA GLU A 129 14.37 -8.40 9.24
C GLU A 129 14.33 -8.75 7.74
N VAL A 130 13.24 -8.45 7.05
CA VAL A 130 13.15 -8.58 5.58
C VAL A 130 14.18 -7.70 4.89
N ALA A 131 14.38 -6.47 5.36
CA ALA A 131 15.39 -5.56 4.83
C ALA A 131 16.81 -6.02 5.16
N ARG A 132 17.07 -6.50 6.39
CA ARG A 132 18.39 -6.85 6.90
C ARG A 132 18.87 -8.23 6.43
N LEU A 133 18.01 -9.22 6.40
CA LEU A 133 18.35 -10.63 6.16
C LEU A 133 17.79 -11.21 4.86
N GLY A 134 16.75 -10.58 4.31
CA GLY A 134 16.09 -11.01 3.07
C GLY A 134 16.83 -10.61 1.80
N GLY A 135 16.15 -10.70 0.68
CA GLY A 135 16.69 -10.37 -0.66
C GLY A 135 17.16 -8.92 -0.81
N PHE A 136 16.69 -8.01 0.04
CA PHE A 136 17.07 -6.60 0.04
C PHE A 136 18.33 -6.28 0.87
N ARG A 137 18.95 -7.27 1.50
CA ARG A 137 20.10 -7.07 2.40
C ARG A 137 21.26 -6.27 1.77
N VAL A 138 21.52 -6.48 0.49
CA VAL A 138 22.60 -5.77 -0.21
C VAL A 138 22.27 -4.29 -0.36
N LEU A 139 21.05 -3.95 -0.79
CA LEU A 139 20.57 -2.57 -0.88
C LEU A 139 20.58 -1.88 0.49
N THR A 140 20.16 -2.59 1.53
CA THR A 140 20.15 -2.09 2.91
C THR A 140 21.57 -1.81 3.40
N ALA A 141 22.52 -2.71 3.13
CA ALA A 141 23.92 -2.53 3.50
C ALA A 141 24.57 -1.35 2.76
N VAL A 142 24.30 -1.20 1.46
CA VAL A 142 24.79 -0.07 0.65
C VAL A 142 24.18 1.25 1.16
N ALA A 143 22.88 1.31 1.39
CA ALA A 143 22.20 2.49 1.90
C ALA A 143 22.74 2.91 3.28
N LEU A 144 23.01 1.94 4.15
CA LEU A 144 23.59 2.18 5.47
C LEU A 144 25.03 2.71 5.35
N ALA A 145 25.84 2.11 4.49
CA ALA A 145 27.23 2.57 4.26
C ALA A 145 27.27 4.01 3.74
N ILE A 146 26.42 4.34 2.76
CA ILE A 146 26.29 5.70 2.23
C ILE A 146 25.82 6.66 3.33
N GLY A 147 24.80 6.27 4.10
CA GLY A 147 24.28 7.09 5.20
C GLY A 147 25.34 7.39 6.27
N ILE A 148 26.16 6.41 6.62
CA ILE A 148 27.29 6.56 7.54
C ILE A 148 28.31 7.52 6.96
N GLN A 149 28.67 7.36 5.70
CA GLN A 149 29.66 8.23 5.04
C GLN A 149 29.18 9.68 4.98
N ILE A 150 27.90 9.91 4.63
CA ILE A 150 27.31 11.25 4.63
C ILE A 150 27.31 11.85 6.04
N TYR A 151 27.02 11.05 7.06
CA TYR A 151 27.04 11.51 8.46
C TYR A 151 28.44 11.99 8.86
N PHE A 152 29.47 11.18 8.61
CA PHE A 152 30.84 11.56 8.94
C PHE A 152 31.34 12.77 8.15
N GLN A 153 30.98 12.88 6.86
CA GLN A 153 31.32 14.06 6.06
C GLN A 153 30.69 15.33 6.64
N ARG A 154 29.40 15.29 7.00
CA ARG A 154 28.73 16.43 7.63
C ARG A 154 29.33 16.84 8.97
N GLU A 155 29.73 15.85 9.79
CA GLU A 155 30.39 16.14 11.06
C GLU A 155 31.79 16.75 10.83
N TYR A 156 32.53 16.27 9.84
CA TYR A 156 33.81 16.84 9.48
C TYR A 156 33.68 18.29 9.01
N ASP A 157 32.74 18.57 8.09
CA ASP A 157 32.50 19.92 7.57
C ASP A 157 31.98 20.89 8.63
N ARG A 158 31.36 20.38 9.71
CA ARG A 158 30.91 21.19 10.83
C ARG A 158 32.00 21.62 11.77
N VAL A 159 33.07 20.86 11.84
CA VAL A 159 34.18 21.07 12.79
C VAL A 159 35.36 21.83 12.13
N HIS A 160 35.44 21.83 10.81
CA HIS A 160 36.50 22.51 10.02
C HIS A 160 35.89 23.59 9.15
#